data_cbe9b1bc8f440e2875259213efe35270
#
_entry.id   cbe9b1bc8f440e2875259213efe35270
#
_cell.length_a   1.000
_cell.length_b   1.000
_cell.length_c   1.000
_cell.angle_alpha   90.00
_cell.angle_beta   90.00
_cell.angle_gamma   90.00
#
_symmetry.space_group_name_H-M   'P 1'
#
loop_
_entity.id
_entity.type
_entity.pdbx_description
1 polymer ?
#
loop_
_entity_poly.entity_id
_entity_poly.type
_entity_poly.pdbx_seq_one_letter_code
_entity_poly.pdbx_strand_id
1 'polypeptide(L)'
;TVAPPQLVGGNQVRLLSGGDELFPAMCAAIDAARHQVWLATYIFHNDDASRAVANALAEAARRGVWVGVVVDGFGSKETLNELTAWLAPAGVNLAVFRPVDRWWRLLQPGQLRRLHQKLCVVDNVVGFVGGINILDDRLDLRHGWSTLPRLDFAVSLEGPVVEQVEQAARAMWSRAMLGALWRRQWRQIVKGAEPMAHARRLVSRLRVAATAPEDAEGALHAQDRKSVV
;
A
#
# COMPACT_ATOMS: atom_id res chain seq x y z
N THR A 1 -23.04 7.62 -4.54
CA THR A 1 -23.64 6.39 -5.10
C THR A 1 -22.50 5.49 -5.52
N VAL A 2 -22.42 4.30 -4.92
CA VAL A 2 -21.46 3.27 -5.36
C VAL A 2 -22.00 2.72 -6.67
N ALA A 3 -21.16 2.70 -7.72
CA ALA A 3 -21.54 2.08 -8.99
C ALA A 3 -21.90 0.60 -8.75
N PRO A 4 -22.90 0.05 -9.45
CA PRO A 4 -23.25 -1.35 -9.31
C PRO A 4 -22.06 -2.23 -9.72
N PRO A 5 -21.88 -3.40 -9.08
CA PRO A 5 -20.81 -4.31 -9.43
C PRO A 5 -20.95 -4.76 -10.90
N GLN A 6 -19.88 -4.64 -11.67
CA GLN A 6 -19.84 -5.16 -13.03
C GLN A 6 -19.32 -6.60 -13.00
N LEU A 7 -20.10 -7.53 -13.52
CA LEU A 7 -19.67 -8.90 -13.72
C LEU A 7 -18.83 -8.98 -15.00
N VAL A 8 -17.59 -9.44 -14.88
CA VAL A 8 -16.64 -9.56 -15.99
C VAL A 8 -16.28 -11.03 -16.14
N GLY A 9 -16.46 -11.58 -17.34
CA GLY A 9 -16.09 -12.96 -17.68
C GLY A 9 -14.63 -13.08 -18.09
N GLY A 10 -14.17 -14.34 -18.32
CA GLY A 10 -12.81 -14.60 -18.81
C GLY A 10 -11.72 -14.54 -17.75
N ASN A 11 -12.08 -14.68 -16.48
CA ASN A 11 -11.13 -14.66 -15.36
C ASN A 11 -10.74 -16.08 -14.96
N GLN A 12 -9.50 -16.24 -14.47
CA GLN A 12 -9.04 -17.41 -13.76
C GLN A 12 -8.90 -17.06 -12.27
N VAL A 13 -9.41 -17.95 -11.41
CA VAL A 13 -9.40 -17.77 -9.97
C VAL A 13 -8.84 -19.02 -9.33
N ARG A 14 -7.79 -18.89 -8.51
CA ARG A 14 -7.22 -19.98 -7.72
C ARG A 14 -7.30 -19.62 -6.23
N LEU A 15 -7.88 -20.51 -5.44
CA LEU A 15 -7.89 -20.40 -3.99
C LEU A 15 -6.48 -20.70 -3.45
N LEU A 16 -6.03 -19.92 -2.49
CA LEU A 16 -4.78 -20.05 -1.76
C LEU A 16 -5.10 -20.19 -0.27
N SER A 17 -4.66 -21.30 0.32
CA SER A 17 -4.88 -21.59 1.73
C SER A 17 -3.65 -21.17 2.55
N GLY A 18 -3.83 -20.16 3.38
CA GLY A 18 -2.76 -19.65 4.24
C GLY A 18 -1.63 -18.93 3.52
N GLY A 19 -0.72 -18.41 4.33
CA GLY A 19 0.50 -17.74 3.86
C GLY A 19 1.48 -18.69 3.18
N ASP A 20 1.48 -19.97 3.57
CA ASP A 20 2.33 -21.01 2.96
C ASP A 20 2.08 -21.18 1.46
N GLU A 21 0.86 -20.90 0.96
CA GLU A 21 0.57 -20.88 -0.47
C GLU A 21 0.61 -19.46 -1.07
N LEU A 22 0.15 -18.46 -0.31
CA LEU A 22 0.07 -17.08 -0.80
C LEU A 22 1.44 -16.46 -1.03
N PHE A 23 2.34 -16.53 -0.04
CA PHE A 23 3.60 -15.78 -0.11
C PHE A 23 4.53 -16.30 -1.21
N PRO A 24 4.73 -17.61 -1.41
CA PRO A 24 5.50 -18.08 -2.55
C PRO A 24 4.92 -17.68 -3.91
N ALA A 25 3.58 -17.77 -4.07
CA ALA A 25 2.92 -17.37 -5.31
C ALA A 25 3.05 -15.85 -5.56
N MET A 26 2.89 -15.04 -4.52
CA MET A 26 3.04 -13.59 -4.58
C MET A 26 4.49 -13.20 -4.90
N CYS A 27 5.48 -13.78 -4.22
CA CYS A 27 6.90 -13.53 -4.49
C CYS A 27 7.27 -13.90 -5.92
N ALA A 28 6.83 -15.06 -6.41
CA ALA A 28 7.08 -15.47 -7.80
C ALA A 28 6.51 -14.47 -8.83
N ALA A 29 5.30 -13.95 -8.58
CA ALA A 29 4.71 -12.94 -9.43
C ALA A 29 5.50 -11.62 -9.37
N ILE A 30 5.91 -11.16 -8.18
CA ILE A 30 6.73 -9.94 -7.99
C ILE A 30 8.11 -10.10 -8.65
N ASP A 31 8.72 -11.27 -8.56
CA ASP A 31 10.01 -11.56 -9.20
C ASP A 31 9.91 -11.52 -10.73
N ALA A 32 8.76 -11.90 -11.28
CA ALA A 32 8.49 -11.81 -12.71
C ALA A 32 8.05 -10.41 -13.19
N ALA A 33 7.80 -9.47 -12.28
CA ALA A 33 7.31 -8.12 -12.58
C ALA A 33 8.25 -7.35 -13.50
N ARG A 34 7.67 -6.60 -14.44
CA ARG A 34 8.38 -5.78 -15.45
C ARG A 34 8.05 -4.30 -15.36
N HIS A 35 6.86 -3.93 -14.90
CA HIS A 35 6.38 -2.56 -14.95
C HIS A 35 6.01 -2.03 -13.57
N GLN A 36 5.11 -2.70 -12.87
CA GLN A 36 4.58 -2.17 -11.62
C GLN A 36 4.10 -3.26 -10.65
N VAL A 37 4.26 -2.97 -9.37
CA VAL A 37 3.71 -3.78 -8.27
C VAL A 37 2.96 -2.87 -7.31
N TRP A 38 1.71 -3.21 -7.00
CA TRP A 38 0.89 -2.56 -6.01
C TRP A 38 0.62 -3.52 -4.85
N LEU A 39 0.96 -3.15 -3.64
CA LEU A 39 0.66 -3.93 -2.43
C LEU A 39 -0.07 -3.05 -1.42
N ALA A 40 -1.18 -3.53 -0.88
CA ALA A 40 -1.85 -2.91 0.25
C ALA A 40 -2.16 -3.97 1.31
N THR A 41 -1.81 -3.69 2.56
CA THR A 41 -2.05 -4.60 3.68
C THR A 41 -2.32 -3.85 4.97
N TYR A 42 -3.06 -4.46 5.89
CA TYR A 42 -3.27 -3.91 7.22
C TYR A 42 -2.05 -4.11 8.10
N ILE A 43 -1.48 -5.32 8.12
CA ILE A 43 -0.26 -5.65 8.87
C ILE A 43 0.82 -6.08 7.87
N PHE A 44 1.99 -5.45 7.99
CA PHE A 44 3.24 -5.93 7.40
C PHE A 44 4.23 -6.11 8.56
N HIS A 45 4.50 -7.35 8.93
CA HIS A 45 5.34 -7.70 10.05
C HIS A 45 6.83 -7.79 9.67
N ASN A 46 7.68 -8.27 10.57
CA ASN A 46 9.13 -8.44 10.37
C ASN A 46 9.61 -9.89 10.55
N ASP A 47 8.68 -10.87 10.53
CA ASP A 47 9.01 -12.30 10.51
C ASP A 47 9.61 -12.75 9.17
N ASP A 48 10.03 -14.02 9.09
CA ASP A 48 10.71 -14.55 7.92
C ASP A 48 9.82 -14.57 6.66
N ALA A 49 8.52 -14.85 6.81
CA ALA A 49 7.57 -14.79 5.70
C ALA A 49 7.41 -13.36 5.17
N SER A 50 7.30 -12.39 6.06
CA SER A 50 7.24 -10.97 5.73
C SER A 50 8.53 -10.47 5.06
N ARG A 51 9.68 -10.95 5.53
CA ARG A 51 11.00 -10.63 4.93
C ARG A 51 11.13 -11.15 3.51
N ALA A 52 10.62 -12.35 3.22
CA ALA A 52 10.62 -12.88 1.86
C ALA A 52 9.86 -11.96 0.90
N VAL A 53 8.66 -11.50 1.30
CA VAL A 53 7.86 -10.55 0.50
C VAL A 53 8.59 -9.20 0.37
N ALA A 54 9.15 -8.66 1.47
CA ALA A 54 9.88 -7.40 1.44
C ALA A 54 11.11 -7.46 0.51
N ASN A 55 11.85 -8.58 0.52
CA ASN A 55 12.98 -8.79 -0.37
C ASN A 55 12.55 -8.85 -1.84
N ALA A 56 11.47 -9.58 -2.18
CA ALA A 56 10.94 -9.61 -3.54
C ALA A 56 10.55 -8.21 -4.04
N LEU A 57 9.86 -7.41 -3.20
CA LEU A 57 9.51 -6.01 -3.52
C LEU A 57 10.76 -5.14 -3.73
N ALA A 58 11.77 -5.27 -2.85
CA ALA A 58 13.01 -4.51 -2.94
C ALA A 58 13.78 -4.87 -4.23
N GLU A 59 13.88 -6.16 -4.56
CA GLU A 59 14.56 -6.60 -5.79
C GLU A 59 13.80 -6.15 -7.05
N ALA A 60 12.46 -6.18 -7.05
CA ALA A 60 11.67 -5.64 -8.14
C ALA A 60 11.97 -4.14 -8.34
N ALA A 61 12.01 -3.35 -7.26
CA ALA A 61 12.33 -1.92 -7.33
C ALA A 61 13.77 -1.68 -7.85
N ARG A 62 14.75 -2.48 -7.41
CA ARG A 62 16.14 -2.40 -7.93
C ARG A 62 16.24 -2.72 -9.42
N ARG A 63 15.37 -3.59 -9.96
CA ARG A 63 15.26 -3.85 -11.40
C ARG A 63 14.60 -2.71 -12.19
N GLY A 64 14.13 -1.65 -11.51
CA GLY A 64 13.45 -0.51 -12.12
C GLY A 64 11.93 -0.66 -12.23
N VAL A 65 11.36 -1.70 -11.63
CA VAL A 65 9.90 -1.86 -11.52
C VAL A 65 9.36 -0.81 -10.55
N TRP A 66 8.26 -0.15 -10.91
CA TRP A 66 7.60 0.75 -9.98
C TRP A 66 6.91 -0.08 -8.87
N VAL A 67 7.28 0.14 -7.63
CA VAL A 67 6.71 -0.59 -6.50
C VAL A 67 6.07 0.37 -5.51
N GLY A 68 4.76 0.24 -5.31
CA GLY A 68 3.97 1.00 -4.34
C GLY A 68 3.42 0.10 -3.25
N VAL A 69 3.78 0.39 -2.00
CA VAL A 69 3.34 -0.35 -0.82
C VAL A 69 2.54 0.56 0.10
N VAL A 70 1.31 0.18 0.43
CA VAL A 70 0.47 0.87 1.40
C VAL A 70 0.27 -0.01 2.63
N VAL A 71 0.65 0.48 3.79
CA VAL A 71 0.41 -0.19 5.07
C VAL A 71 -0.47 0.64 5.98
N ASP A 72 -1.26 -0.01 6.85
CA ASP A 72 -2.02 0.72 7.86
C ASP A 72 -1.10 1.20 8.99
N GLY A 73 -1.25 2.46 9.38
CA GLY A 73 -0.40 3.06 10.41
C GLY A 73 -0.67 2.58 11.83
N PHE A 74 -1.72 1.81 12.07
CA PHE A 74 -1.97 1.13 13.35
C PHE A 74 -1.54 -0.33 13.28
N GLY A 75 -1.96 -1.04 12.24
CA GLY A 75 -1.65 -2.47 12.11
C GLY A 75 -0.16 -2.78 11.96
N SER A 76 0.58 -1.90 11.26
CA SER A 76 2.04 -2.04 11.05
C SER A 76 2.87 -1.12 11.94
N LYS A 77 2.29 -0.52 13.00
CA LYS A 77 2.94 0.51 13.81
C LYS A 77 4.30 0.07 14.37
N GLU A 78 4.38 -1.13 14.86
CA GLU A 78 5.57 -1.64 15.56
C GLU A 78 6.74 -1.93 14.61
N THR A 79 6.42 -2.33 13.38
CA THR A 79 7.41 -2.74 12.36
C THR A 79 7.68 -1.66 11.30
N LEU A 80 7.01 -0.51 11.38
CA LEU A 80 7.07 0.53 10.34
C LEU A 80 8.49 1.08 10.10
N ASN A 81 9.27 1.26 11.17
CA ASN A 81 10.65 1.76 11.06
C ASN A 81 11.54 0.75 10.34
N GLU A 82 11.44 -0.53 10.70
CA GLU A 82 12.20 -1.61 10.07
C GLU A 82 11.79 -1.78 8.61
N LEU A 83 10.49 -1.79 8.34
CA LEU A 83 9.95 -1.87 7.00
C LEU A 83 10.43 -0.71 6.11
N THR A 84 10.47 0.50 6.66
CA THR A 84 11.01 1.67 5.96
C THR A 84 12.52 1.49 5.69
N ALA A 85 13.28 1.01 6.67
CA ALA A 85 14.71 0.77 6.51
C ALA A 85 15.02 -0.32 5.45
N TRP A 86 14.13 -1.29 5.25
CA TRP A 86 14.31 -2.32 4.22
C TRP A 86 13.92 -1.83 2.83
N LEU A 87 12.79 -1.14 2.72
CA LEU A 87 12.16 -0.85 1.43
C LEU A 87 12.65 0.47 0.81
N ALA A 88 12.87 1.51 1.61
CA ALA A 88 13.23 2.81 1.08
C ALA A 88 14.60 2.86 0.35
N PRO A 89 15.68 2.20 0.83
CA PRO A 89 16.95 2.20 0.11
C PRO A 89 16.89 1.49 -1.25
N ALA A 90 15.92 0.57 -1.44
CA ALA A 90 15.71 -0.12 -2.70
C ALA A 90 14.88 0.69 -3.71
N GLY A 91 14.32 1.83 -3.32
CA GLY A 91 13.47 2.66 -4.17
C GLY A 91 11.99 2.27 -4.14
N VAL A 92 11.57 1.45 -3.17
CA VAL A 92 10.15 1.13 -2.97
C VAL A 92 9.42 2.35 -2.41
N ASN A 93 8.31 2.70 -3.03
CA ASN A 93 7.45 3.78 -2.56
C ASN A 93 6.56 3.26 -1.42
N LEU A 94 6.84 3.65 -0.20
CA LEU A 94 6.06 3.25 0.98
C LEU A 94 5.13 4.37 1.43
N ALA A 95 3.84 4.11 1.47
CA ALA A 95 2.81 5.01 1.99
C ALA A 95 2.17 4.43 3.25
N VAL A 96 1.96 5.28 4.26
CA VAL A 96 1.32 4.89 5.51
C VAL A 96 -0.08 5.48 5.57
N PHE A 97 -1.08 4.59 5.54
CA PHE A 97 -2.47 4.99 5.68
C PHE A 97 -2.77 5.32 7.14
N ARG A 98 -3.18 6.56 7.41
CA ARG A 98 -3.54 7.06 8.74
C ARG A 98 -2.54 6.71 9.84
N PRO A 99 -1.29 7.19 9.78
CA PRO A 99 -0.30 6.93 10.81
C PRO A 99 -0.79 7.41 12.19
N VAL A 100 -0.51 6.61 13.21
CA VAL A 100 -0.85 6.89 14.61
C VAL A 100 0.39 7.43 15.29
N ASP A 101 0.58 8.73 15.21
CA ASP A 101 1.68 9.44 15.87
C ASP A 101 1.34 9.86 17.32
N ARG A 102 0.04 9.91 17.69
CA ARG A 102 -0.43 10.25 19.04
C ARG A 102 -1.73 9.50 19.38
N TRP A 103 -1.80 8.93 20.59
CA TRP A 103 -2.91 8.09 21.05
C TRP A 103 -4.30 8.78 21.02
N TRP A 104 -4.37 10.09 21.31
CA TRP A 104 -5.63 10.85 21.32
C TRP A 104 -6.22 11.07 19.91
N ARG A 105 -5.44 10.87 18.82
CA ARG A 105 -5.99 10.86 17.46
C ARG A 105 -6.92 9.69 17.19
N LEU A 106 -6.81 8.61 17.95
CA LEU A 106 -7.75 7.48 17.86
C LEU A 106 -9.18 7.89 18.23
N LEU A 107 -9.34 8.97 19.00
CA LEU A 107 -10.64 9.51 19.39
C LEU A 107 -11.29 10.39 18.32
N GLN A 108 -10.59 10.73 17.24
CA GLN A 108 -11.15 11.58 16.18
C GLN A 108 -12.08 10.77 15.25
N PRO A 109 -13.27 11.32 14.92
CA PRO A 109 -14.16 10.71 13.93
C PRO A 109 -13.43 10.48 12.61
N GLY A 110 -13.57 9.29 12.05
CA GLY A 110 -12.91 8.89 10.81
C GLY A 110 -11.52 8.28 10.96
N GLN A 111 -10.81 8.41 12.08
CA GLN A 111 -9.57 7.69 12.34
C GLN A 111 -9.79 6.19 12.63
N LEU A 112 -10.99 5.80 13.01
CA LEU A 112 -11.38 4.41 13.23
C LEU A 112 -11.51 3.58 11.94
N ARG A 113 -11.69 4.23 10.78
CA ARG A 113 -11.65 3.51 9.49
C ARG A 113 -10.22 3.14 9.17
N ARG A 114 -9.90 1.87 9.23
CA ARG A 114 -8.57 1.32 8.95
C ARG A 114 -8.49 0.74 7.54
N LEU A 115 -7.28 0.62 7.02
CA LEU A 115 -7.00 -0.10 5.79
C LEU A 115 -7.11 -1.60 6.07
N HIS A 116 -8.30 -2.18 5.85
CA HIS A 116 -8.50 -3.62 6.12
C HIS A 116 -8.41 -4.50 4.88
N GLN A 117 -8.15 -3.92 3.73
CA GLN A 117 -7.94 -4.66 2.48
C GLN A 117 -6.52 -5.22 2.44
N LYS A 118 -6.39 -6.44 1.94
CA LYS A 118 -5.12 -7.10 1.68
C LYS A 118 -5.16 -7.51 0.21
N LEU A 119 -4.34 -6.87 -0.58
CA LEU A 119 -4.26 -7.12 -2.01
C LEU A 119 -2.85 -6.84 -2.53
N CYS A 120 -2.49 -7.57 -3.57
CA CYS A 120 -1.30 -7.30 -4.36
C CYS A 120 -1.66 -7.42 -5.83
N VAL A 121 -1.15 -6.52 -6.67
CA VAL A 121 -1.33 -6.58 -8.13
C VAL A 121 0.02 -6.40 -8.79
N VAL A 122 0.30 -7.23 -9.77
CA VAL A 122 1.54 -7.23 -10.54
C VAL A 122 1.22 -7.03 -12.01
N ASP A 123 1.76 -5.98 -12.60
CA ASP A 123 1.70 -5.64 -14.03
C ASP A 123 0.28 -5.62 -14.64
N ASN A 124 -0.76 -5.47 -13.82
CA ASN A 124 -2.16 -5.64 -14.22
C ASN A 124 -2.46 -7.02 -14.88
N VAL A 125 -1.65 -8.01 -14.59
CA VAL A 125 -1.77 -9.39 -15.11
C VAL A 125 -2.24 -10.33 -14.02
N VAL A 126 -1.63 -10.25 -12.84
CA VAL A 126 -1.96 -11.11 -11.69
C VAL A 126 -2.36 -10.24 -10.51
N GLY A 127 -3.46 -10.62 -9.86
CA GLY A 127 -3.93 -10.01 -8.62
C GLY A 127 -4.06 -11.04 -7.50
N PHE A 128 -3.77 -10.63 -6.26
CA PHE A 128 -4.00 -11.42 -5.05
C PHE A 128 -4.92 -10.62 -4.14
N VAL A 129 -6.00 -11.23 -3.65
CA VAL A 129 -6.97 -10.60 -2.76
C VAL A 129 -7.39 -11.59 -1.68
N GLY A 130 -7.42 -11.17 -0.42
CA GLY A 130 -7.85 -12.09 0.65
C GLY A 130 -7.88 -11.49 2.04
N GLY A 131 -7.91 -12.39 3.02
CA GLY A 131 -7.86 -12.08 4.45
C GLY A 131 -6.43 -12.00 5.01
N ILE A 132 -5.46 -12.65 4.36
CA ILE A 132 -4.11 -12.88 4.87
C ILE A 132 -3.29 -11.58 4.89
N ASN A 133 -2.80 -11.19 6.06
CA ASN A 133 -1.82 -10.10 6.21
C ASN A 133 -0.42 -10.60 5.86
N ILE A 134 0.52 -9.67 5.66
CA ILE A 134 1.94 -10.04 5.50
C ILE A 134 2.54 -10.33 6.87
N LEU A 135 2.36 -11.56 7.31
CA LEU A 135 2.66 -12.05 8.66
C LEU A 135 2.59 -13.58 8.62
N ASP A 136 3.54 -14.28 9.24
CA ASP A 136 3.50 -15.74 9.35
C ASP A 136 2.19 -16.21 10.00
N ASP A 137 1.54 -17.22 9.41
CA ASP A 137 0.26 -17.71 9.89
C ASP A 137 0.34 -18.36 11.29
N ARG A 138 1.54 -18.72 11.72
CA ARG A 138 1.78 -19.30 13.06
C ARG A 138 2.05 -18.24 14.12
N LEU A 139 2.22 -16.96 13.71
CA LEU A 139 2.45 -15.86 14.64
C LEU A 139 1.12 -15.17 14.96
N ASP A 140 0.70 -15.23 16.21
CA ASP A 140 -0.35 -14.39 16.77
C ASP A 140 0.29 -13.21 17.53
N LEU A 141 -0.07 -11.98 17.17
CA LEU A 141 0.53 -10.79 17.78
C LEU A 141 0.21 -10.60 19.27
N ARG A 142 -0.79 -11.32 19.80
CA ARG A 142 -1.16 -11.28 21.22
C ARG A 142 -0.67 -12.49 22.01
N HIS A 143 -0.63 -13.65 21.36
CA HIS A 143 -0.38 -14.94 22.03
C HIS A 143 0.98 -15.56 21.66
N GLY A 144 1.70 -14.95 20.69
CA GLY A 144 2.99 -15.47 20.23
C GLY A 144 2.86 -16.58 19.18
N TRP A 145 3.89 -17.44 19.11
CA TRP A 145 3.96 -18.50 18.11
C TRP A 145 3.07 -19.71 18.44
N SER A 146 2.31 -20.16 17.46
CA SER A 146 1.47 -21.37 17.50
C SER A 146 2.12 -22.49 16.70
N THR A 147 1.82 -23.74 17.06
CA THR A 147 2.22 -24.93 16.28
C THR A 147 1.39 -25.09 15.02
N LEU A 148 0.15 -24.61 15.01
CA LEU A 148 -0.76 -24.68 13.88
C LEU A 148 -0.92 -23.31 13.23
N PRO A 149 -0.95 -23.24 11.88
CA PRO A 149 -1.23 -21.99 11.19
C PRO A 149 -2.68 -21.57 11.42
N ARG A 150 -2.93 -20.27 11.33
CA ARG A 150 -4.28 -19.72 11.28
C ARG A 150 -4.98 -20.16 10.00
N LEU A 151 -6.27 -20.46 10.11
CA LEU A 151 -7.10 -20.71 8.95
C LEU A 151 -7.52 -19.37 8.31
N ASP A 152 -6.89 -19.03 7.20
CA ASP A 152 -7.20 -17.84 6.42
C ASP A 152 -6.98 -18.13 4.92
N PHE A 153 -7.62 -17.35 4.06
CA PHE A 153 -7.64 -17.62 2.63
C PHE A 153 -7.38 -16.33 1.82
N ALA A 154 -6.78 -16.56 0.65
CA ALA A 154 -6.68 -15.58 -0.40
C ALA A 154 -7.05 -16.20 -1.75
N VAL A 155 -7.22 -15.39 -2.76
CA VAL A 155 -7.38 -15.84 -4.14
C VAL A 155 -6.31 -15.17 -5.01
N SER A 156 -5.75 -15.95 -5.93
CA SER A 156 -5.00 -15.44 -7.07
C SER A 156 -5.96 -15.27 -8.24
N LEU A 157 -5.86 -14.16 -8.94
CA LEU A 157 -6.74 -13.71 -10.00
C LEU A 157 -5.93 -13.42 -11.25
N GLU A 158 -6.39 -13.87 -12.39
CA GLU A 158 -5.88 -13.49 -13.71
C GLU A 158 -7.06 -13.11 -14.62
N GLY A 159 -6.81 -12.26 -15.62
CA GLY A 159 -7.81 -11.81 -16.56
C GLY A 159 -8.40 -10.43 -16.22
N PRO A 160 -9.50 -10.03 -16.88
CA PRO A 160 -9.99 -8.65 -16.83
C PRO A 160 -10.36 -8.12 -15.44
N VAL A 161 -10.64 -8.99 -14.45
CA VAL A 161 -10.95 -8.57 -13.08
C VAL A 161 -9.75 -7.92 -12.38
N VAL A 162 -8.52 -8.21 -12.83
CA VAL A 162 -7.30 -7.67 -12.23
C VAL A 162 -7.26 -6.15 -12.31
N GLU A 163 -7.78 -5.57 -13.39
CA GLU A 163 -7.90 -4.13 -13.54
C GLU A 163 -8.72 -3.48 -12.41
N GLN A 164 -9.81 -4.11 -11.99
CA GLN A 164 -10.63 -3.60 -10.87
C GLN A 164 -9.87 -3.66 -9.55
N VAL A 165 -9.06 -4.71 -9.35
CA VAL A 165 -8.20 -4.84 -8.15
C VAL A 165 -7.10 -3.78 -8.18
N GLU A 166 -6.50 -3.52 -9.34
CA GLU A 166 -5.50 -2.47 -9.50
C GLU A 166 -6.08 -1.08 -9.22
N GLN A 167 -7.26 -0.78 -9.78
CA GLN A 167 -7.94 0.48 -9.49
C GLN A 167 -8.21 0.67 -7.97
N ALA A 168 -8.57 -0.41 -7.27
CA ALA A 168 -8.71 -0.38 -5.81
C ALA A 168 -7.38 -0.11 -5.10
N ALA A 169 -6.27 -0.73 -5.56
CA ALA A 169 -4.94 -0.49 -5.02
C ALA A 169 -4.49 0.96 -5.21
N ARG A 170 -4.63 1.49 -6.42
CA ARG A 170 -4.31 2.87 -6.78
C ARG A 170 -5.15 3.87 -5.97
N ALA A 171 -6.43 3.60 -5.76
CA ALA A 171 -7.29 4.44 -4.91
C ALA A 171 -6.83 4.46 -3.45
N MET A 172 -6.36 3.33 -2.91
CA MET A 172 -5.79 3.29 -1.56
C MET A 172 -4.47 4.05 -1.46
N TRP A 173 -3.59 3.87 -2.45
CA TRP A 173 -2.35 4.62 -2.56
C TRP A 173 -2.62 6.13 -2.57
N SER A 174 -3.49 6.60 -3.47
CA SER A 174 -3.83 8.01 -3.57
C SER A 174 -4.39 8.57 -2.25
N ARG A 175 -5.24 7.82 -1.56
CA ARG A 175 -5.77 8.22 -0.24
C ARG A 175 -4.69 8.30 0.83
N ALA A 176 -3.73 7.37 0.83
CA ALA A 176 -2.61 7.39 1.77
C ALA A 176 -1.69 8.59 1.51
N MET A 177 -1.35 8.84 0.25
CA MET A 177 -0.49 9.94 -0.19
C MET A 177 -1.15 11.30 0.04
N LEU A 178 -2.40 11.49 -0.34
CA LEU A 178 -3.14 12.75 -0.06
C LEU A 178 -3.22 13.03 1.44
N GLY A 179 -3.48 11.98 2.24
CA GLY A 179 -3.46 12.10 3.69
C GLY A 179 -2.09 12.49 4.25
N ALA A 180 -0.99 12.03 3.66
CA ALA A 180 0.37 12.39 4.06
C ALA A 180 0.73 13.83 3.66
N LEU A 181 0.41 14.23 2.43
CA LEU A 181 0.60 15.61 1.93
C LEU A 181 -0.20 16.62 2.75
N TRP A 182 -1.47 16.34 3.02
CA TRP A 182 -2.32 17.17 3.86
C TRP A 182 -1.73 17.37 5.25
N ARG A 183 -1.22 16.30 5.90
CA ARG A 183 -0.59 16.37 7.22
C ARG A 183 0.72 17.17 7.21
N ARG A 184 1.55 17.01 6.15
CA ARG A 184 2.82 17.75 5.99
C ARG A 184 2.54 19.24 5.84
N GLN A 185 1.60 19.61 4.99
CA GLN A 185 1.26 21.01 4.74
C GLN A 185 0.50 21.67 5.89
N TRP A 186 -0.39 20.94 6.57
CA TRP A 186 -1.05 21.45 7.76
C TRP A 186 -0.03 21.80 8.86
N ARG A 187 1.00 20.97 9.04
CA ARG A 187 2.09 21.27 9.96
C ARG A 187 2.89 22.52 9.55
N GLN A 188 3.07 22.76 8.25
CA GLN A 188 3.71 23.99 7.75
C GLN A 188 2.81 25.22 7.92
N ILE A 189 1.50 25.07 7.66
CA ILE A 189 0.51 26.14 7.87
C ILE A 189 0.46 26.57 9.34
N VAL A 190 0.42 25.60 10.26
CA VAL A 190 0.35 25.87 11.71
C VAL A 190 1.67 26.47 12.26
N LYS A 191 2.82 26.15 11.61
CA LYS A 191 4.14 26.68 12.01
C LYS A 191 4.55 27.93 11.24
N GLY A 192 3.87 28.32 10.17
CA GLY A 192 4.24 29.40 9.28
C GLY A 192 3.53 30.72 9.58
N ALA A 193 4.17 31.83 9.27
CA ALA A 193 3.66 33.18 9.50
C ALA A 193 2.50 33.59 8.56
N GLU A 194 2.23 32.81 7.46
CA GLU A 194 1.19 33.14 6.48
C GLU A 194 0.31 31.94 6.12
N PRO A 195 -0.66 31.57 6.97
CA PRO A 195 -1.48 30.37 6.77
C PRO A 195 -2.36 30.41 5.51
N MET A 196 -2.86 31.59 5.11
CA MET A 196 -3.78 31.74 3.98
C MET A 196 -3.11 31.57 2.60
N ALA A 197 -1.88 32.03 2.43
CA ALA A 197 -1.15 31.86 1.18
C ALA A 197 -0.77 30.39 0.91
N HIS A 198 -0.43 29.64 1.97
CA HIS A 198 -0.16 28.21 1.91
C HIS A 198 -1.44 27.39 1.62
N ALA A 199 -2.56 27.74 2.22
CA ALA A 199 -3.84 27.10 1.97
C ALA A 199 -4.30 27.23 0.50
N ARG A 200 -4.13 28.42 -0.10
CA ARG A 200 -4.45 28.64 -1.52
C ARG A 200 -3.58 27.81 -2.47
N ARG A 201 -2.28 27.72 -2.21
CA ARG A 201 -1.35 26.88 -2.99
C ARG A 201 -1.68 25.38 -2.86
N LEU A 202 -2.16 24.95 -1.70
CA LEU A 202 -2.60 23.60 -1.47
C LEU A 202 -3.82 23.24 -2.32
N VAL A 203 -4.86 24.09 -2.28
CA VAL A 203 -6.10 23.88 -3.06
C VAL A 203 -5.81 23.83 -4.56
N SER A 204 -4.89 24.68 -5.07
CA SER A 204 -4.51 24.64 -6.47
C SER A 204 -3.78 23.33 -6.86
N ARG A 205 -2.87 22.83 -6.01
CA ARG A 205 -2.16 21.56 -6.24
C ARG A 205 -3.10 20.35 -6.17
N LEU A 206 -4.04 20.35 -5.22
CA LEU A 206 -5.06 19.30 -5.11
C LEU A 206 -6.02 19.29 -6.32
N ARG A 207 -6.36 20.47 -6.86
CA ARG A 207 -7.13 20.56 -8.11
C ARG A 207 -6.36 19.96 -9.29
N VAL A 208 -5.07 20.29 -9.44
CA VAL A 208 -4.23 19.75 -10.51
C VAL A 208 -4.10 18.23 -10.38
N ALA A 209 -3.88 17.69 -9.17
CA ALA A 209 -3.80 16.25 -8.93
C ALA A 209 -5.14 15.51 -9.17
N ALA A 210 -6.27 16.18 -8.96
CA ALA A 210 -7.60 15.61 -9.18
C ALA A 210 -8.07 15.66 -10.64
N THR A 211 -7.45 16.52 -11.47
CA THR A 211 -7.82 16.74 -12.89
C THR A 211 -6.75 16.27 -13.88
N ALA A 212 -5.61 15.76 -13.38
CA ALA A 212 -4.54 15.30 -14.24
C ALA A 212 -4.90 13.97 -14.90
N PRO A 213 -4.75 13.84 -16.23
CA PRO A 213 -4.79 12.54 -16.89
C PRO A 213 -3.63 11.64 -16.41
N GLU A 214 -3.73 10.35 -16.67
CA GLU A 214 -2.82 9.29 -16.18
C GLU A 214 -1.31 9.54 -16.40
N ASP A 215 -0.94 10.42 -17.31
CA ASP A 215 0.46 10.75 -17.66
C ASP A 215 1.13 11.75 -16.67
N ALA A 216 0.41 12.32 -15.74
CA ALA A 216 0.95 13.35 -14.84
C ALA A 216 1.67 12.81 -13.59
N GLU A 217 1.65 11.50 -13.34
CA GLU A 217 2.42 10.87 -12.26
C GLU A 217 3.93 11.03 -12.47
N GLY A 218 4.40 11.01 -13.72
CA GLY A 218 5.80 11.26 -14.08
C GLY A 218 6.30 12.68 -13.73
N ALA A 219 5.43 13.67 -13.81
CA ALA A 219 5.79 15.06 -13.56
C ALA A 219 5.91 15.41 -12.06
N LEU A 220 5.13 14.75 -11.19
CA LEU A 220 5.20 14.93 -9.74
C LEU A 220 6.51 14.37 -9.15
N HIS A 221 7.01 13.23 -9.69
CA HIS A 221 8.30 12.66 -9.29
C HIS A 221 9.51 13.47 -9.76
N ALA A 222 9.40 14.18 -10.89
CA ALA A 222 10.48 15.02 -11.42
C ALA A 222 10.67 16.32 -10.61
N GLN A 223 9.61 16.84 -10.00
CA GLN A 223 9.68 18.06 -9.19
C GLN A 223 10.22 17.83 -7.79
N ASP A 224 9.97 16.66 -7.18
CA ASP A 224 10.47 16.35 -5.83
C ASP A 224 11.99 16.08 -5.81
N ARG A 225 12.58 15.64 -6.93
CA ARG A 225 14.05 15.45 -7.06
C ARG A 225 14.83 16.78 -7.17
N LYS A 226 14.18 17.90 -7.52
CA LYS A 226 14.83 19.21 -7.65
C LYS A 226 14.78 20.05 -6.38
N SER A 227 14.11 19.59 -5.33
CA SER A 227 13.99 20.32 -4.04
C SER A 227 14.89 19.77 -2.93
N VAL A 228 15.84 18.87 -3.27
CA VAL A 228 16.84 18.28 -2.35
C VAL A 228 18.24 18.54 -2.91
N VAL A 229 18.53 19.80 -3.18
CA VAL A 229 19.90 20.33 -3.31
C VAL A 229 19.99 21.62 -2.53
#